data_7b41edca30052164aa9b4fc0277eccf1
#
_entry.id   7b41edca30052164aa9b4fc0277eccf1
#
_cell.length_a   1.000
_cell.length_b   1.000
_cell.length_c   1.000
_cell.angle_alpha   90.00
_cell.angle_beta   90.00
_cell.angle_gamma   90.00
#
_symmetry.space_group_name_H-M   'P 1'
#
loop_
_entity.id
_entity.type
_entity.pdbx_description
1 polymer ?
#
loop_
_entity_poly.entity_id
_entity_poly.type
_entity_poly.pdbx_seq_one_letter_code
_entity_poly.pdbx_strand_id
1 'polypeptide(L)'
;MINPMKYKYLVAIMTADKKAYDITQFVEDVSWEEGENQLAARISFSAKNDKTSKGRISSLAKPGCYAALLYSYNGGKNAEATRGKIVEWNPSARTSGEKFKVKAYDVLYDLQESQDHVYFSAGVKTKSAIVQVLKRWGIKVTSYSGPNVKHGKLAYKSEKLGTVVVKILKEAK
;
A
#
# COMPACT_ATOMS: atom_id res chain seq x y z
N MET A 1 -23.65 7.67 30.68
CA MET A 1 -23.20 8.47 29.51
C MET A 1 -22.13 7.66 28.77
N ILE A 2 -22.44 7.26 27.54
CA ILE A 2 -21.46 6.56 26.69
C ILE A 2 -20.48 7.64 26.20
N ASN A 3 -19.23 7.54 26.64
CA ASN A 3 -18.20 8.48 26.21
C ASN A 3 -17.97 8.27 24.70
N PRO A 4 -18.14 9.30 23.84
CA PRO A 4 -17.97 9.10 22.41
C PRO A 4 -16.55 8.65 22.13
N MET A 5 -16.41 7.57 21.39
CA MET A 5 -15.13 7.02 20.95
C MET A 5 -14.32 8.07 20.19
N LYS A 6 -13.16 8.45 20.71
CA LYS A 6 -12.29 9.44 20.06
C LYS A 6 -11.23 8.71 19.25
N TYR A 7 -11.40 8.70 17.94
CA TYR A 7 -10.35 8.32 17.00
C TYR A 7 -9.48 9.52 16.68
N LYS A 8 -8.19 9.32 16.66
CA LYS A 8 -7.22 10.24 16.07
C LYS A 8 -6.50 9.52 14.96
N TYR A 9 -6.29 10.19 13.86
CA TYR A 9 -5.44 9.71 12.78
C TYR A 9 -4.18 10.57 12.65
N LEU A 10 -3.13 9.98 12.10
CA LEU A 10 -1.87 10.61 11.79
C LEU A 10 -1.45 10.18 10.40
N VAL A 11 -1.10 11.15 9.56
CA VAL A 11 -0.53 10.92 8.23
C VAL A 11 0.96 11.24 8.28
N ALA A 12 1.78 10.25 8.03
CA ALA A 12 3.23 10.38 8.02
C ALA A 12 3.79 10.13 6.61
N ILE A 13 4.79 10.91 6.23
CA ILE A 13 5.59 10.67 5.02
C ILE A 13 6.96 10.16 5.45
N MET A 14 7.37 9.06 4.84
CA MET A 14 8.73 8.54 4.99
C MET A 14 9.49 8.76 3.68
N THR A 15 10.53 9.55 3.74
CA THR A 15 11.39 9.90 2.62
C THR A 15 12.37 8.76 2.29
N ALA A 16 13.01 8.83 1.13
CA ALA A 16 13.95 7.80 0.66
C ALA A 16 15.13 7.58 1.63
N ASP A 17 15.54 8.62 2.37
CA ASP A 17 16.56 8.56 3.43
C ASP A 17 16.01 8.03 4.77
N LYS A 18 14.82 7.42 4.77
CA LYS A 18 14.14 6.80 5.90
C LYS A 18 13.78 7.75 7.05
N LYS A 19 13.69 9.04 6.78
CA LYS A 19 13.18 10.01 7.76
C LYS A 19 11.66 10.07 7.69
N ALA A 20 11.01 10.04 8.84
CA ALA A 20 9.56 10.15 8.96
C ALA A 20 9.16 11.58 9.35
N TYR A 21 8.13 12.10 8.70
CA TYR A 21 7.57 13.43 8.94
C TYR A 21 6.07 13.31 9.15
N ASP A 22 5.60 13.81 10.28
CA ASP A 22 4.17 13.99 10.53
C ASP A 22 3.67 15.19 9.74
N ILE A 23 2.72 14.95 8.86
CA ILE A 23 2.09 16.00 8.02
C ILE A 23 0.61 16.17 8.33
N THR A 24 0.10 15.55 9.38
CA THR A 24 -1.34 15.49 9.71
C THR A 24 -2.00 16.86 9.71
N GLN A 25 -1.35 17.88 10.26
CA GLN A 25 -1.90 19.23 10.34
C GLN A 25 -2.10 19.91 8.97
N PHE A 26 -1.47 19.41 7.93
CA PHE A 26 -1.57 19.93 6.56
C PHE A 26 -2.57 19.13 5.71
N VAL A 27 -3.00 17.96 6.20
CA VAL A 27 -3.92 17.07 5.49
C VAL A 27 -5.34 17.56 5.68
N GLU A 28 -6.07 17.72 4.58
CA GLU A 28 -7.48 18.14 4.60
C GLU A 28 -8.43 16.95 4.48
N ASP A 29 -8.12 16.05 3.55
CA ASP A 29 -8.90 14.85 3.29
C ASP A 29 -8.00 13.65 3.28
N VAL A 30 -8.40 12.58 3.95
CA VAL A 30 -7.71 11.30 3.90
C VAL A 30 -8.72 10.18 3.71
N SER A 31 -8.42 9.29 2.78
CA SER A 31 -9.16 8.04 2.59
C SER A 31 -8.20 6.86 2.50
N TRP A 32 -8.67 5.74 2.98
CA TRP A 32 -8.01 4.46 2.89
C TRP A 32 -9.01 3.45 2.35
N GLU A 33 -8.60 2.73 1.33
CA GLU A 33 -9.43 1.72 0.68
C GLU A 33 -8.67 0.39 0.63
N GLU A 34 -9.32 -0.63 1.11
CA GLU A 34 -8.89 -2.03 1.07
C GLU A 34 -10.15 -2.86 0.80
N GLY A 35 -10.09 -3.81 -0.12
CA GLY A 35 -11.27 -4.59 -0.50
C GLY A 35 -10.91 -5.95 -1.09
N GLU A 36 -11.88 -6.88 -1.03
CA GLU A 36 -11.71 -8.24 -1.53
C GLU A 36 -11.32 -8.33 -3.02
N ASN A 37 -11.69 -7.31 -3.81
CA ASN A 37 -11.39 -7.24 -5.25
C ASN A 37 -10.17 -6.36 -5.57
N GLN A 38 -9.52 -5.80 -4.56
CA GLN A 38 -8.33 -4.99 -4.70
C GLN A 38 -7.13 -5.74 -4.12
N LEU A 39 -6.13 -6.02 -4.97
CA LEU A 39 -4.92 -6.68 -4.49
C LEU A 39 -4.09 -5.74 -3.60
N ALA A 40 -4.06 -4.46 -3.93
CA ALA A 40 -3.29 -3.44 -3.23
C ALA A 40 -4.19 -2.49 -2.45
N ALA A 41 -3.87 -2.23 -1.18
CA ALA A 41 -4.49 -1.17 -0.41
C ALA A 41 -4.07 0.19 -0.96
N ARG A 42 -4.99 1.17 -0.95
CA ARG A 42 -4.77 2.53 -1.44
C ARG A 42 -4.99 3.55 -0.34
N ILE A 43 -4.03 4.47 -0.20
CA ILE A 43 -4.17 5.68 0.60
C ILE A 43 -4.30 6.86 -0.37
N SER A 44 -5.29 7.70 -0.16
CA SER A 44 -5.42 8.98 -0.86
C SER A 44 -5.57 10.10 0.14
N PHE A 45 -4.90 11.21 -0.08
CA PHE A 45 -5.10 12.41 0.72
C PHE A 45 -4.85 13.68 -0.10
N SER A 46 -5.44 14.77 0.32
CA SER A 46 -5.10 16.12 -0.11
C SER A 46 -4.44 16.88 1.02
N ALA A 47 -3.45 17.70 0.71
CA ALA A 47 -2.75 18.49 1.70
C ALA A 47 -2.39 19.88 1.17
N LYS A 48 -2.28 20.85 2.08
CA LYS A 48 -1.76 22.19 1.81
C LYS A 48 -0.25 22.11 1.57
N ASN A 49 0.22 22.88 0.58
CA ASN A 49 1.64 22.93 0.26
C ASN A 49 2.39 23.99 1.06
N ASP A 50 2.22 23.96 2.36
CA ASP A 50 2.84 24.93 3.24
C ASP A 50 4.35 24.66 3.39
N LYS A 51 5.08 25.72 3.71
CA LYS A 51 6.52 25.66 4.00
C LYS A 51 6.71 25.26 5.47
N THR A 52 7.47 24.22 5.68
CA THR A 52 7.93 23.77 7.02
C THR A 52 9.41 24.09 7.22
N SER A 53 9.93 23.86 8.40
CA SER A 53 11.38 23.92 8.69
C SER A 53 12.23 22.95 7.85
N LYS A 54 11.58 21.94 7.23
CA LYS A 54 12.20 20.89 6.41
C LYS A 54 11.94 21.05 4.91
N GLY A 55 11.30 22.13 4.50
CA GLY A 55 10.91 22.39 3.13
C GLY A 55 9.40 22.41 2.92
N ARG A 56 8.96 22.51 1.67
CA ARG A 56 7.53 22.42 1.33
C ARG A 56 7.02 20.98 1.48
N ILE A 57 5.78 20.81 1.92
CA ILE A 57 5.17 19.48 2.07
C ILE A 57 5.19 18.69 0.75
N SER A 58 4.97 19.36 -0.38
CA SER A 58 5.04 18.73 -1.69
C SER A 58 6.41 18.14 -2.03
N SER A 59 7.50 18.69 -1.50
CA SER A 59 8.84 18.14 -1.71
C SER A 59 9.12 16.90 -0.86
N LEU A 60 8.40 16.75 0.25
CA LEU A 60 8.48 15.56 1.12
C LEU A 60 7.60 14.43 0.60
N ALA A 61 6.40 14.75 0.10
CA ALA A 61 5.40 13.77 -0.35
C ALA A 61 5.47 13.48 -1.86
N LYS A 62 6.65 13.41 -2.43
CA LYS A 62 6.86 13.14 -3.87
C LYS A 62 6.87 11.65 -4.21
N PRO A 63 6.66 11.26 -5.49
CA PRO A 63 6.79 9.89 -5.92
C PRO A 63 8.10 9.23 -5.48
N GLY A 64 8.02 7.98 -5.04
CA GLY A 64 9.14 7.22 -4.49
C GLY A 64 9.30 7.33 -2.97
N CYS A 65 8.66 8.32 -2.31
CA CYS A 65 8.50 8.32 -0.85
C CYS A 65 7.34 7.39 -0.44
N TYR A 66 7.20 7.14 0.86
CA TYR A 66 6.09 6.35 1.40
C TYR A 66 5.16 7.23 2.21
N ALA A 67 3.86 6.97 2.10
CA ALA A 67 2.84 7.51 2.98
C ALA A 67 2.36 6.42 3.93
N ALA A 68 2.16 6.75 5.20
CA ALA A 68 1.59 5.86 6.19
C ALA A 68 0.40 6.55 6.87
N LEU A 69 -0.68 5.81 7.02
CA LEU A 69 -1.83 6.19 7.82
C LEU A 69 -1.79 5.42 9.13
N LEU A 70 -1.71 6.15 10.23
CA LEU A 70 -1.77 5.59 11.56
C LEU A 70 -3.03 6.09 12.26
N TYR A 71 -3.52 5.32 13.19
CA TYR A 71 -4.65 5.71 14.02
C TYR A 71 -4.39 5.37 15.48
N SER A 72 -5.04 6.09 16.38
CA SER A 72 -5.10 5.76 17.79
C SER A 72 -6.54 5.84 18.29
N TYR A 73 -6.83 5.04 19.28
CA TYR A 73 -8.12 4.97 19.93
C TYR A 73 -7.99 5.42 21.37
N ASN A 74 -8.85 6.36 21.79
CA ASN A 74 -8.89 6.89 23.17
C ASN A 74 -7.52 7.30 23.76
N GLY A 75 -6.64 7.86 22.92
CA GLY A 75 -5.30 8.30 23.38
C GLY A 75 -4.29 7.16 23.57
N GLY A 76 -4.61 5.95 23.08
CA GLY A 76 -3.70 4.81 23.06
C GLY A 76 -2.53 4.99 22.07
N LYS A 77 -1.69 3.99 21.96
CA LYS A 77 -0.58 3.98 21.00
C LYS A 77 -1.10 4.03 19.57
N ASN A 78 -0.38 4.75 18.70
CA ASN A 78 -0.66 4.75 17.28
C ASN A 78 -0.42 3.35 16.70
N ALA A 79 -1.43 2.82 16.00
CA ALA A 79 -1.32 1.61 15.20
C ALA A 79 -1.30 2.00 13.72
N GLU A 80 -0.47 1.34 12.93
CA GLU A 80 -0.43 1.54 11.48
C GLU A 80 -1.63 0.84 10.84
N ALA A 81 -2.49 1.61 10.18
CA ALA A 81 -3.58 1.07 9.37
C ALA A 81 -3.04 0.53 8.05
N THR A 82 -2.23 1.36 7.38
CA THR A 82 -1.66 1.02 6.08
C THR A 82 -0.45 1.89 5.77
N ARG A 83 0.42 1.38 4.90
CA ARG A 83 1.57 2.09 4.36
C ARG A 83 1.69 1.80 2.87
N GLY A 84 1.94 2.84 2.09
CA GLY A 84 2.08 2.70 0.64
C GLY A 84 3.17 3.60 0.07
N LYS A 85 3.71 3.18 -1.08
CA LYS A 85 4.60 3.98 -1.91
C LYS A 85 3.78 5.02 -2.65
N ILE A 86 4.20 6.27 -2.61
CA ILE A 86 3.55 7.35 -3.36
C ILE A 86 3.82 7.15 -4.84
N VAL A 87 2.75 7.01 -5.62
CA VAL A 87 2.77 6.78 -7.06
C VAL A 87 2.25 7.99 -7.81
N GLU A 88 1.18 8.61 -7.32
CA GLU A 88 0.60 9.79 -7.91
C GLU A 88 0.77 11.00 -7.00
N TRP A 89 1.16 12.10 -7.61
CA TRP A 89 1.32 13.38 -6.98
C TRP A 89 0.83 14.48 -7.93
N ASN A 90 -0.29 15.08 -7.61
CA ASN A 90 -0.96 16.06 -8.48
C ASN A 90 -1.06 17.43 -7.79
N PRO A 91 -0.18 18.36 -8.11
CA PRO A 91 -0.29 19.73 -7.60
C PRO A 91 -1.50 20.44 -8.20
N SER A 92 -2.17 21.25 -7.40
CA SER A 92 -3.22 22.15 -7.84
C SER A 92 -3.03 23.52 -7.21
N ALA A 93 -2.90 24.56 -8.03
CA ALA A 93 -2.92 25.94 -7.56
C ALA A 93 -4.35 26.47 -7.64
N ARG A 94 -4.84 27.05 -6.54
CA ARG A 94 -6.13 27.75 -6.45
C ARG A 94 -5.92 29.08 -5.75
N THR A 95 -6.89 29.98 -5.88
CA THR A 95 -6.93 31.27 -5.15
C THR A 95 -6.80 31.11 -3.62
N SER A 96 -7.18 29.96 -3.09
CA SER A 96 -7.07 29.61 -1.66
C SER A 96 -5.70 29.01 -1.24
N GLY A 97 -4.71 29.06 -2.13
CA GLY A 97 -3.37 28.50 -1.89
C GLY A 97 -3.04 27.25 -2.72
N GLU A 98 -1.79 26.83 -2.63
CA GLU A 98 -1.33 25.63 -3.30
C GLU A 98 -1.75 24.39 -2.51
N LYS A 99 -2.41 23.46 -3.17
CA LYS A 99 -2.75 22.14 -2.65
C LYS A 99 -2.16 21.07 -3.55
N PHE A 100 -2.03 19.87 -3.03
CA PHE A 100 -1.67 18.70 -3.83
C PHE A 100 -2.45 17.48 -3.36
N LYS A 101 -2.71 16.59 -4.31
CA LYS A 101 -3.32 15.29 -4.04
C LYS A 101 -2.26 14.20 -4.19
N VAL A 102 -2.28 13.25 -3.28
CA VAL A 102 -1.37 12.10 -3.25
C VAL A 102 -2.18 10.83 -3.28
N LYS A 103 -1.71 9.86 -4.09
CA LYS A 103 -2.14 8.48 -3.98
C LYS A 103 -0.92 7.61 -3.71
N ALA A 104 -1.03 6.78 -2.71
CA ALA A 104 -0.03 5.80 -2.34
C ALA A 104 -0.66 4.41 -2.29
N TYR A 105 0.09 3.42 -2.71
CA TYR A 105 -0.34 2.04 -2.75
C TYR A 105 0.63 1.17 -1.97
N ASP A 106 0.13 0.11 -1.37
CA ASP A 106 0.97 -0.85 -0.67
C ASP A 106 1.89 -1.61 -1.64
N VAL A 107 2.73 -2.47 -1.10
CA VAL A 107 3.73 -3.24 -1.86
C VAL A 107 3.10 -4.16 -2.92
N LEU A 108 1.84 -4.52 -2.80
CA LEU A 108 1.15 -5.40 -3.74
C LEU A 108 0.79 -4.68 -5.06
N TYR A 109 0.84 -3.34 -5.08
CA TYR A 109 0.66 -2.56 -6.30
C TYR A 109 1.71 -2.90 -7.36
N ASP A 110 2.96 -3.07 -6.95
CA ASP A 110 4.03 -3.43 -7.88
C ASP A 110 3.73 -4.79 -8.57
N LEU A 111 3.03 -5.71 -7.90
CA LEU A 111 2.57 -6.97 -8.50
C LEU A 111 1.43 -6.79 -9.51
N GLN A 112 0.56 -5.79 -9.28
CA GLN A 112 -0.52 -5.49 -10.23
C GLN A 112 -0.01 -4.92 -11.54
N GLU A 113 1.08 -4.16 -11.49
CA GLU A 113 1.66 -3.50 -12.67
C GLU A 113 2.77 -4.31 -13.35
N SER A 114 3.30 -5.33 -12.66
CA SER A 114 4.40 -6.16 -13.16
C SER A 114 3.89 -7.37 -13.93
N GLN A 115 4.56 -7.70 -15.02
CA GLN A 115 4.30 -8.90 -15.83
C GLN A 115 5.52 -9.82 -15.82
N ASP A 116 5.30 -11.13 -15.74
CA ASP A 116 6.36 -12.13 -15.80
C ASP A 116 5.85 -13.46 -16.38
N HIS A 117 6.81 -14.32 -16.70
CA HIS A 117 6.57 -15.72 -17.01
C HIS A 117 6.71 -16.56 -15.74
N VAL A 118 5.63 -17.16 -15.30
CA VAL A 118 5.62 -17.98 -14.09
C VAL A 118 5.35 -19.43 -14.46
N TYR A 119 6.25 -20.31 -14.01
CA TYR A 119 6.20 -21.71 -14.31
C TYR A 119 6.50 -22.56 -13.08
N PHE A 120 5.66 -23.55 -12.82
CA PHE A 120 5.85 -24.53 -11.77
C PHE A 120 5.58 -25.93 -12.29
N SER A 121 6.42 -26.88 -11.89
CA SER A 121 6.22 -28.31 -12.13
C SER A 121 5.03 -28.83 -11.34
N ALA A 122 4.44 -29.93 -11.81
CA ALA A 122 3.37 -30.63 -11.12
C ALA A 122 3.80 -31.00 -9.69
N GLY A 123 2.86 -30.91 -8.75
CA GLY A 123 3.08 -31.19 -7.32
C GLY A 123 3.50 -30.00 -6.48
N VAL A 124 3.68 -28.81 -7.06
CA VAL A 124 3.92 -27.59 -6.27
C VAL A 124 2.71 -27.31 -5.36
N LYS A 125 2.98 -26.95 -4.11
CA LYS A 125 1.93 -26.56 -3.16
C LYS A 125 1.57 -25.09 -3.32
N THR A 126 0.30 -24.73 -3.11
CA THR A 126 -0.23 -23.36 -3.21
C THR A 126 0.65 -22.35 -2.48
N LYS A 127 0.94 -22.57 -1.19
CA LYS A 127 1.81 -21.71 -0.39
C LYS A 127 3.18 -21.52 -1.05
N SER A 128 3.80 -22.62 -1.49
CA SER A 128 5.15 -22.58 -2.08
C SER A 128 5.16 -21.79 -3.39
N ALA A 129 4.14 -21.97 -4.24
CA ALA A 129 4.01 -21.24 -5.50
C ALA A 129 3.88 -19.72 -5.24
N ILE A 130 2.97 -19.32 -4.35
CA ILE A 130 2.75 -17.91 -4.01
C ILE A 130 4.01 -17.29 -3.40
N VAL A 131 4.64 -17.96 -2.41
CA VAL A 131 5.87 -17.46 -1.78
C VAL A 131 6.99 -17.27 -2.81
N GLN A 132 7.13 -18.17 -3.78
CA GLN A 132 8.14 -18.03 -4.82
C GLN A 132 7.86 -16.85 -5.76
N VAL A 133 6.61 -16.64 -6.16
CA VAL A 133 6.21 -15.46 -6.96
C VAL A 133 6.55 -14.18 -6.20
N LEU A 134 6.09 -14.05 -4.97
CA LEU A 134 6.28 -12.85 -4.14
C LEU A 134 7.75 -12.58 -3.84
N LYS A 135 8.54 -13.63 -3.56
CA LYS A 135 9.97 -13.52 -3.26
C LYS A 135 10.79 -12.94 -4.43
N ARG A 136 10.44 -13.26 -5.68
CA ARG A 136 11.12 -12.69 -6.86
C ARG A 136 11.03 -11.17 -6.89
N TRP A 137 9.99 -10.59 -6.29
CA TRP A 137 9.73 -9.15 -6.21
C TRP A 137 10.08 -8.54 -4.85
N GLY A 138 10.90 -9.26 -4.07
CA GLY A 138 11.37 -8.77 -2.78
C GLY A 138 10.31 -8.75 -1.67
N ILE A 139 9.13 -9.32 -1.92
CA ILE A 139 8.03 -9.36 -0.94
C ILE A 139 8.20 -10.58 -0.04
N LYS A 140 8.36 -10.32 1.25
CA LYS A 140 8.49 -11.36 2.27
C LYS A 140 7.11 -11.74 2.82
N VAL A 141 6.73 -13.00 2.63
CA VAL A 141 5.53 -13.56 3.25
C VAL A 141 5.85 -13.95 4.69
N THR A 142 5.24 -13.29 5.65
CA THR A 142 5.42 -13.56 7.09
C THR A 142 4.49 -14.62 7.62
N SER A 143 3.27 -14.72 7.05
CA SER A 143 2.27 -15.73 7.40
C SER A 143 1.46 -16.12 6.18
N TYR A 144 0.88 -17.30 6.19
CA TYR A 144 -0.04 -17.77 5.16
C TYR A 144 -1.19 -18.52 5.81
N SER A 145 -2.39 -18.02 5.61
CA SER A 145 -3.64 -18.63 6.05
C SER A 145 -4.53 -18.85 4.84
N GLY A 146 -4.63 -20.10 4.38
CA GLY A 146 -5.41 -20.45 3.19
C GLY A 146 -5.20 -21.88 2.74
N PRO A 147 -5.90 -22.33 1.70
CA PRO A 147 -5.76 -23.68 1.17
C PRO A 147 -4.33 -23.92 0.66
N ASN A 148 -3.78 -25.11 0.94
CA ASN A 148 -2.42 -25.47 0.57
C ASN A 148 -2.40 -26.84 -0.11
N VAL A 149 -3.03 -26.91 -1.28
CA VAL A 149 -3.16 -28.11 -2.10
C VAL A 149 -1.97 -28.29 -3.04
N LYS A 150 -1.80 -29.49 -3.57
CA LYS A 150 -0.85 -29.74 -4.66
C LYS A 150 -1.53 -29.42 -5.99
N HIS A 151 -0.87 -28.61 -6.80
CA HIS A 151 -1.34 -28.27 -8.15
C HIS A 151 -0.76 -29.23 -9.19
N GLY A 152 -1.44 -29.29 -10.34
CA GLY A 152 -0.85 -29.78 -11.56
C GLY A 152 0.29 -28.86 -12.04
N LYS A 153 0.65 -28.98 -13.28
CA LYS A 153 1.61 -28.08 -13.91
C LYS A 153 1.00 -26.68 -14.08
N LEU A 154 1.61 -25.65 -13.52
CA LEU A 154 1.17 -24.26 -13.66
C LEU A 154 2.07 -23.53 -14.65
N ALA A 155 1.46 -22.87 -15.63
CA ALA A 155 2.19 -22.10 -16.63
C ALA A 155 1.41 -20.82 -16.98
N TYR A 156 1.97 -19.69 -16.62
CA TYR A 156 1.43 -18.36 -16.89
C TYR A 156 2.44 -17.57 -17.72
N LYS A 157 2.04 -17.16 -18.92
CA LYS A 157 2.93 -16.46 -19.87
C LYS A 157 2.52 -15.00 -19.98
N SER A 158 3.47 -14.09 -19.68
CA SER A 158 3.25 -12.63 -19.78
C SER A 158 1.99 -12.16 -19.06
N GLU A 159 1.70 -12.73 -17.90
CA GLU A 159 0.56 -12.32 -17.10
C GLU A 159 0.98 -11.36 -15.98
N LYS A 160 0.08 -10.46 -15.58
CA LYS A 160 0.27 -9.63 -14.39
C LYS A 160 0.40 -10.53 -13.16
N LEU A 161 1.42 -10.32 -12.37
CA LEU A 161 1.75 -11.19 -11.23
C LEU A 161 0.64 -11.26 -10.19
N GLY A 162 -0.06 -10.15 -9.96
CA GLY A 162 -1.25 -10.13 -9.12
C GLY A 162 -2.33 -11.09 -9.62
N THR A 163 -2.56 -11.12 -10.93
CA THR A 163 -3.50 -12.06 -11.57
C THR A 163 -3.03 -13.51 -11.39
N VAL A 164 -1.73 -13.78 -11.53
CA VAL A 164 -1.16 -15.12 -11.31
C VAL A 164 -1.42 -15.61 -9.88
N VAL A 165 -1.17 -14.76 -8.87
CA VAL A 165 -1.44 -15.10 -7.47
C VAL A 165 -2.92 -15.43 -7.24
N VAL A 166 -3.83 -14.61 -7.79
CA VAL A 166 -5.27 -14.85 -7.69
C VAL A 166 -5.69 -16.15 -8.38
N LYS A 167 -5.13 -16.47 -9.57
CA LYS A 167 -5.41 -17.72 -10.26
C LYS A 167 -4.96 -18.94 -9.46
N ILE A 168 -3.74 -18.92 -8.93
CA ILE A 168 -3.21 -19.99 -8.06
C ILE A 168 -4.12 -20.23 -6.85
N LEU A 169 -4.62 -19.15 -6.22
CA LEU A 169 -5.55 -19.24 -5.10
C LEU A 169 -6.93 -19.78 -5.49
N LYS A 170 -7.45 -19.40 -6.66
CA LYS A 170 -8.73 -19.91 -7.18
C LYS A 170 -8.68 -21.39 -7.51
N GLU A 171 -7.57 -21.87 -8.07
CA GLU A 171 -7.36 -23.29 -8.36
C GLU A 171 -7.16 -24.15 -7.11
N ALA A 172 -6.93 -23.51 -5.94
CA ALA A 172 -6.76 -24.21 -4.67
C ALA A 172 -8.07 -24.38 -3.87
N LYS A 173 -9.17 -23.79 -4.36
CA LYS A 173 -10.51 -23.96 -3.76
C LYS A 173 -11.18 -25.22 -4.28
#